data_1a35b271a8c3906011e084ae2b1280e8
#
_entry.id   1a35b271a8c3906011e084ae2b1280e8
#
_cell.length_a   1.000
_cell.length_b   1.000
_cell.length_c   1.000
_cell.angle_alpha   90.00
_cell.angle_beta   90.00
_cell.angle_gamma   90.00
#
_symmetry.space_group_name_H-M   'P 1'
#
loop_
_entity.id
_entity.type
_entity.pdbx_description
1 polymer ?
#
loop_
_entity_poly.entity_id
_entity_poly.type
_entity_poly.pdbx_seq_one_letter_code
_entity_poly.pdbx_strand_id
1 'polypeptide(L)'
;MRINGDIGVISDTHGQVRPEGQSALADCELILHVGDIGKPEVVDALTGQAQVVAIRGNVDHGDWALAYPETQELTVNGLRIQMVHRQQDIPTLLPDRSCDVVLFGHSHKPFSETREGVLYFNPGSAGP
;
A
#
# COMPACT_ATOMS: atom_id res chain seq x y z
N MET A 1 -16.03 3.80 -1.18
CA MET A 1 -15.67 3.09 -2.42
C MET A 1 -16.28 1.70 -2.41
N ARG A 2 -16.81 1.27 -3.52
CA ARG A 2 -17.37 -0.08 -3.66
C ARG A 2 -16.67 -0.82 -4.80
N ILE A 3 -16.26 -2.06 -4.53
CA ILE A 3 -15.66 -2.93 -5.53
C ILE A 3 -16.28 -4.33 -5.43
N ASN A 4 -16.19 -5.10 -6.50
CA ASN A 4 -16.68 -6.48 -6.55
C ASN A 4 -15.56 -7.52 -6.57
N GLY A 5 -14.35 -7.08 -6.86
CA GLY A 5 -13.18 -7.94 -6.94
C GLY A 5 -12.29 -7.86 -5.71
N ASP A 6 -11.07 -8.35 -5.86
CA ASP A 6 -10.09 -8.41 -4.81
C ASP A 6 -9.33 -7.10 -4.65
N ILE A 7 -8.79 -6.88 -3.46
CA ILE A 7 -7.84 -5.81 -3.16
C ILE A 7 -6.45 -6.42 -3.13
N GLY A 8 -5.55 -5.89 -3.95
CA GLY A 8 -4.14 -6.26 -3.91
C GLY A 8 -3.36 -5.25 -3.08
N VAL A 9 -2.43 -5.74 -2.26
CA VAL A 9 -1.54 -4.90 -1.47
C VAL A 9 -0.12 -5.17 -1.91
N ILE A 10 0.63 -4.10 -2.24
CA ILE A 10 2.00 -4.20 -2.71
C ILE A 10 2.84 -3.12 -2.03
N SER A 11 4.12 -3.39 -1.84
CA SER A 11 5.04 -2.47 -1.17
C SER A 11 6.46 -2.66 -1.65
N ASP A 12 7.26 -1.60 -1.49
CA ASP A 12 8.72 -1.67 -1.64
C ASP A 12 9.15 -2.20 -3.01
N THR A 13 8.55 -1.65 -4.06
CA THR A 13 8.87 -2.02 -5.44
C THR A 13 10.22 -1.48 -5.90
N HIS A 14 10.66 -0.36 -5.32
CA HIS A 14 11.97 0.26 -5.60
C HIS A 14 12.22 0.44 -7.10
N GLY A 15 11.21 0.90 -7.83
CA GLY A 15 11.33 1.23 -9.24
C GLY A 15 11.03 0.11 -10.22
N GLN A 16 10.65 -1.08 -9.72
CA GLN A 16 10.37 -2.21 -10.59
C GLN A 16 9.26 -3.09 -10.02
N VAL A 17 8.28 -3.42 -10.87
CA VAL A 17 7.30 -4.46 -10.55
C VAL A 17 7.69 -5.71 -11.33
N ARG A 18 8.00 -6.78 -10.62
CA ARG A 18 8.38 -8.04 -11.24
C ARG A 18 7.18 -8.71 -11.92
N PRO A 19 7.40 -9.53 -12.97
CA PRO A 19 6.30 -10.24 -13.63
C PRO A 19 5.44 -11.06 -12.66
N GLU A 20 6.06 -11.67 -11.65
CA GLU A 20 5.35 -12.45 -10.64
C GLU A 20 4.38 -11.56 -9.84
N GLY A 21 4.81 -10.35 -9.48
CA GLY A 21 3.98 -9.40 -8.79
C GLY A 21 2.82 -8.92 -9.65
N GLN A 22 3.09 -8.64 -10.92
CA GLN A 22 2.04 -8.25 -11.86
C GLN A 22 1.01 -9.36 -12.04
N SER A 23 1.46 -10.61 -12.16
CA SER A 23 0.56 -11.75 -12.28
C SER A 23 -0.29 -11.95 -11.03
N ALA A 24 0.30 -11.78 -9.85
CA ALA A 24 -0.42 -11.91 -8.59
C ALA A 24 -1.52 -10.87 -8.44
N LEU A 25 -1.35 -9.69 -9.05
CA LEU A 25 -2.30 -8.59 -8.98
C LEU A 25 -3.26 -8.53 -10.17
N ALA A 26 -3.15 -9.46 -11.13
CA ALA A 26 -3.86 -9.37 -12.41
C ALA A 26 -5.38 -9.34 -12.25
N ASP A 27 -5.93 -10.03 -11.26
CA ASP A 27 -7.37 -10.12 -11.04
C ASP A 27 -7.87 -9.15 -9.96
N CYS A 28 -6.99 -8.30 -9.43
CA CYS A 28 -7.39 -7.33 -8.43
C CYS A 28 -8.12 -6.15 -9.08
N GLU A 29 -9.15 -5.65 -8.41
CA GLU A 29 -9.90 -4.49 -8.86
C GLU A 29 -9.35 -3.20 -8.28
N LEU A 30 -8.67 -3.28 -7.13
CA LEU A 30 -8.04 -2.18 -6.43
C LEU A 30 -6.65 -2.62 -5.97
N ILE A 31 -5.64 -1.79 -6.22
CA ILE A 31 -4.27 -2.03 -5.76
C ILE A 31 -3.88 -0.93 -4.79
N LEU A 32 -3.42 -1.31 -3.61
CA LEU A 32 -2.93 -0.39 -2.58
C LEU A 32 -1.42 -0.54 -2.47
N HIS A 33 -0.68 0.54 -2.76
CA HIS A 33 0.78 0.56 -2.68
C HIS A 33 1.21 1.33 -1.43
N VAL A 34 1.92 0.67 -0.53
CA VAL A 34 2.26 1.25 0.77
C VAL A 34 3.68 1.82 0.84
N GLY A 35 4.19 2.33 -0.29
CA GLY A 35 5.39 3.16 -0.30
C GLY A 35 6.65 2.47 -0.79
N ASP A 36 7.70 3.28 -0.94
CA ASP A 36 8.95 2.91 -1.60
C ASP A 36 8.68 2.44 -3.02
N ILE A 37 7.97 3.30 -3.74
CA ILE A 37 7.58 3.09 -5.13
C ILE A 37 8.82 3.07 -6.02
N GLY A 38 9.68 4.07 -5.85
CA GLY A 38 10.96 4.21 -6.53
C GLY A 38 10.89 5.03 -7.80
N LYS A 39 9.88 4.84 -8.62
CA LYS A 39 9.68 5.59 -9.88
C LYS A 39 8.20 5.72 -10.18
N PRO A 40 7.78 6.83 -10.82
CA PRO A 40 6.37 7.00 -11.19
C PRO A 40 5.86 5.94 -12.17
N GLU A 41 6.74 5.37 -13.01
CA GLU A 41 6.38 4.34 -13.98
C GLU A 41 5.80 3.09 -13.31
N VAL A 42 6.15 2.82 -12.05
CA VAL A 42 5.59 1.70 -11.29
C VAL A 42 4.08 1.88 -11.13
N VAL A 43 3.65 3.07 -10.71
CA VAL A 43 2.22 3.34 -10.53
C VAL A 43 1.52 3.32 -11.89
N ASP A 44 2.15 3.85 -12.93
CA ASP A 44 1.58 3.83 -14.28
C ASP A 44 1.32 2.39 -14.75
N ALA A 45 2.28 1.48 -14.51
CA ALA A 45 2.13 0.08 -14.87
C ALA A 45 0.98 -0.60 -14.11
N LEU A 46 0.86 -0.31 -12.81
CA LEU A 46 -0.20 -0.87 -11.99
C LEU A 46 -1.57 -0.30 -12.37
N THR A 47 -1.64 0.98 -12.71
CA THR A 47 -2.87 1.65 -13.15
C THR A 47 -3.43 1.01 -14.42
N GLY A 48 -2.57 0.45 -15.25
CA GLY A 48 -3.01 -0.31 -16.43
C GLY A 48 -3.78 -1.59 -16.07
N GLN A 49 -3.68 -2.08 -14.85
CA GLN A 49 -4.35 -3.30 -14.42
C GLN A 49 -5.58 -3.02 -13.56
N ALA A 50 -5.53 -2.00 -12.69
CA ALA A 50 -6.59 -1.72 -11.73
C ALA A 50 -6.49 -0.28 -11.25
N GLN A 51 -7.49 0.15 -10.46
CA GLN A 51 -7.40 1.42 -9.75
C GLN A 51 -6.30 1.30 -8.69
N VAL A 52 -5.44 2.33 -8.58
CA VAL A 52 -4.33 2.35 -7.64
C VAL A 52 -4.49 3.49 -6.65
N VAL A 53 -4.33 3.18 -5.36
CA VAL A 53 -4.17 4.18 -4.30
C VAL A 53 -2.80 3.93 -3.69
N ALA A 54 -1.96 4.96 -3.67
CA ALA A 54 -0.58 4.82 -3.22
C ALA A 54 -0.21 5.89 -2.20
N ILE A 55 0.74 5.54 -1.32
CA ILE A 55 1.43 6.49 -0.46
C ILE A 55 2.91 6.47 -0.82
N ARG A 56 3.63 7.54 -0.43
CA ARG A 56 5.08 7.57 -0.63
C ARG A 56 5.79 6.98 0.56
N GLY A 57 6.93 6.34 0.31
CA GLY A 57 7.83 5.83 1.33
C GLY A 57 9.06 6.73 1.49
N ASN A 58 9.99 6.29 2.32
CA ASN A 58 11.18 7.08 2.67
C ASN A 58 12.18 7.25 1.52
N VAL A 59 12.11 6.42 0.47
CA VAL A 59 12.99 6.59 -0.71
C VAL A 59 12.33 7.39 -1.83
N ASP A 60 11.06 7.76 -1.69
CA ASP A 60 10.33 8.45 -2.74
C ASP A 60 10.54 9.95 -2.62
N HIS A 61 11.30 10.52 -3.54
CA HIS A 61 11.69 11.92 -3.58
C HIS A 61 11.40 12.53 -4.94
N GLY A 62 11.40 13.87 -5.00
CA GLY A 62 11.17 14.61 -6.22
C GLY A 62 9.72 15.01 -6.39
N ASP A 63 9.47 15.78 -7.46
CA ASP A 63 8.14 16.37 -7.67
C ASP A 63 7.05 15.31 -7.88
N TRP A 64 7.39 14.20 -8.54
CA TRP A 64 6.43 13.12 -8.76
C TRP A 64 5.94 12.49 -7.45
N ALA A 65 6.84 12.41 -6.44
CA ALA A 65 6.49 11.80 -5.15
C ALA A 65 5.49 12.67 -4.36
N LEU A 66 5.48 13.96 -4.60
CA LEU A 66 4.54 14.88 -3.93
C LEU A 66 3.09 14.62 -4.33
N ALA A 67 2.85 13.89 -5.40
CA ALA A 67 1.50 13.48 -5.79
C ALA A 67 0.93 12.41 -4.83
N TYR A 68 1.78 11.78 -4.01
CA TYR A 68 1.37 10.72 -3.09
C TYR A 68 1.58 11.18 -1.65
N PRO A 69 0.57 11.06 -0.78
CA PRO A 69 0.70 11.47 0.63
C PRO A 69 1.56 10.48 1.42
N GLU A 70 1.97 10.87 2.61
CA GLU A 70 2.68 9.97 3.54
C GLU A 70 1.75 8.94 4.16
N THR A 71 0.48 9.28 4.30
CA THR A 71 -0.55 8.39 4.81
C THR A 71 -1.80 8.52 3.98
N GLN A 72 -2.64 7.50 4.00
CA GLN A 72 -3.93 7.54 3.33
C GLN A 72 -4.95 6.78 4.16
N GLU A 73 -6.17 7.25 4.12
CA GLU A 73 -7.32 6.56 4.72
C GLU A 73 -8.39 6.41 3.67
N LEU A 74 -8.96 5.22 3.55
CA LEU A 74 -10.04 4.96 2.60
C LEU A 74 -10.99 3.91 3.16
N THR A 75 -12.21 3.94 2.67
CA THR A 75 -13.23 2.95 3.02
C THR A 75 -13.61 2.19 1.76
N VAL A 76 -13.47 0.87 1.82
CA VAL A 76 -13.78 -0.03 0.71
C VAL A 76 -14.81 -1.05 1.19
N ASN A 77 -16.00 -1.04 0.60
CA ASN A 77 -17.09 -1.93 0.98
C ASN A 77 -17.40 -1.92 2.48
N GLY A 78 -17.28 -0.72 3.10
CA GLY A 78 -17.47 -0.56 4.53
C GLY A 78 -16.26 -0.86 5.39
N LEU A 79 -15.19 -1.40 4.82
CA LEU A 79 -13.94 -1.69 5.52
C LEU A 79 -13.07 -0.42 5.56
N ARG A 80 -12.70 0.00 6.76
CA ARG A 80 -11.88 1.21 6.96
C ARG A 80 -10.41 0.83 6.99
N ILE A 81 -9.64 1.37 6.03
CA ILE A 81 -8.24 1.03 5.81
C ILE A 81 -7.38 2.28 6.01
N GLN A 82 -6.33 2.16 6.81
CA GLN A 82 -5.30 3.19 6.95
C GLN A 82 -3.99 2.67 6.40
N MET A 83 -3.22 3.54 5.75
CA MET A 83 -1.95 3.20 5.10
C MET A 83 -0.85 4.11 5.62
N VAL A 84 0.28 3.52 5.98
CA VAL A 84 1.52 4.21 6.38
C VAL A 84 2.70 3.36 5.93
N HIS A 85 3.84 3.99 5.58
CA HIS A 85 4.96 3.20 5.05
C HIS A 85 5.67 2.39 6.13
N ARG A 86 5.97 3.00 7.30
CA ARG A 86 6.75 2.35 8.35
C ARG A 86 5.91 2.06 9.58
N GLN A 87 6.04 0.86 10.14
CA GLN A 87 5.30 0.45 11.33
C GLN A 87 5.55 1.40 12.51
N GLN A 88 6.78 1.85 12.69
CA GLN A 88 7.14 2.74 13.81
C GLN A 88 6.48 4.12 13.72
N ASP A 89 5.97 4.51 12.56
CA ASP A 89 5.29 5.78 12.38
C ASP A 89 3.78 5.73 12.67
N ILE A 90 3.24 4.54 12.96
CA ILE A 90 1.81 4.39 13.22
C ILE A 90 1.33 5.31 14.35
N PRO A 91 1.98 5.37 15.54
CA PRO A 91 1.49 6.24 16.61
C PRO A 91 1.53 7.73 16.26
N THR A 92 2.50 8.14 15.45
CA THR A 92 2.72 9.55 15.11
C THR A 92 1.86 10.00 13.93
N LEU A 93 1.83 9.21 12.84
CA LEU A 93 1.16 9.57 11.60
C LEU A 93 -0.28 9.09 11.55
N LEU A 94 -0.64 8.07 12.32
CA LEU A 94 -1.98 7.52 12.39
C LEU A 94 -2.45 7.47 13.86
N PRO A 95 -2.62 8.64 14.51
CA PRO A 95 -3.01 8.66 15.93
C PRO A 95 -4.41 8.13 16.19
N ASP A 96 -5.33 8.31 15.24
CA ASP A 96 -6.67 7.78 15.33
C ASP A 96 -6.70 6.43 14.61
N ARG A 97 -6.87 5.35 15.39
CA ARG A 97 -6.93 3.99 14.87
C ARG A 97 -8.33 3.38 14.93
N SER A 98 -9.36 4.20 14.79
CA SER A 98 -10.70 3.67 14.62
C SER A 98 -10.89 3.20 13.18
N CYS A 99 -10.19 2.10 12.84
CA CYS A 99 -10.17 1.48 11.52
C CYS A 99 -10.20 -0.04 11.67
N ASP A 100 -10.33 -0.73 10.55
CA ASP A 100 -10.36 -2.19 10.52
C ASP A 100 -9.02 -2.78 10.11
N VAL A 101 -8.26 -2.06 9.30
CA VAL A 101 -6.98 -2.53 8.73
C VAL A 101 -5.96 -1.40 8.72
N VAL A 102 -4.74 -1.70 9.13
CA VAL A 102 -3.57 -0.84 8.94
C VAL A 102 -2.59 -1.56 8.04
N LEU A 103 -2.25 -0.94 6.91
CA LEU A 103 -1.30 -1.47 5.93
C LEU A 103 0.01 -0.71 6.03
N PHE A 104 1.13 -1.44 6.02
CA PHE A 104 2.46 -0.86 6.05
C PHE A 104 3.47 -1.72 5.30
N GLY A 105 4.68 -1.21 5.11
CA GLY A 105 5.76 -1.89 4.40
C GLY A 105 7.09 -1.69 5.10
N HIS A 106 8.10 -1.24 4.36
CA HIS A 106 9.43 -0.83 4.80
C HIS A 106 10.36 -1.96 5.25
N SER A 107 9.90 -2.87 6.12
CA SER A 107 10.77 -3.92 6.67
C SER A 107 11.12 -5.01 5.65
N HIS A 108 10.41 -5.07 4.53
CA HIS A 108 10.51 -6.12 3.50
C HIS A 108 10.12 -7.51 4.03
N LYS A 109 9.52 -7.58 5.22
CA LYS A 109 9.12 -8.85 5.84
C LYS A 109 7.60 -8.92 5.92
N PRO A 110 6.99 -9.99 5.39
CA PRO A 110 5.54 -10.18 5.55
C PRO A 110 5.14 -10.23 7.02
N PHE A 111 4.02 -9.62 7.33
CA PHE A 111 3.49 -9.58 8.69
C PHE A 111 1.97 -9.54 8.63
N SER A 112 1.33 -10.29 9.50
CA SER A 112 -0.13 -10.26 9.63
C SER A 112 -0.50 -10.59 11.07
N GLU A 113 -1.14 -9.64 11.77
CA GLU A 113 -1.57 -9.81 13.14
C GLU A 113 -2.79 -8.96 13.42
N THR A 114 -3.77 -9.54 14.10
CA THR A 114 -4.96 -8.81 14.56
C THR A 114 -4.81 -8.46 16.03
N ARG A 115 -4.94 -7.18 16.37
CA ARG A 115 -4.89 -6.67 17.72
C ARG A 115 -6.11 -5.78 17.96
N GLU A 116 -6.88 -6.08 19.00
CA GLU A 116 -8.05 -5.29 19.40
C GLU A 116 -9.01 -5.04 18.21
N GLY A 117 -9.20 -6.06 17.38
CA GLY A 117 -10.10 -5.98 16.24
C GLY A 117 -9.52 -5.30 14.99
N VAL A 118 -8.27 -4.87 15.01
CA VAL A 118 -7.61 -4.22 13.88
C VAL A 118 -6.56 -5.16 13.29
N LEU A 119 -6.64 -5.39 11.97
CA LEU A 119 -5.64 -6.17 11.26
C LEU A 119 -4.45 -5.27 10.87
N TYR A 120 -3.25 -5.64 11.32
CA TYR A 120 -1.99 -5.01 10.93
C TYR A 120 -1.33 -5.91 9.89
N PHE A 121 -1.11 -5.39 8.68
CA PHE A 121 -0.68 -6.21 7.56
C PHE A 121 0.44 -5.55 6.76
N ASN A 122 1.49 -6.31 6.51
CA ASN A 122 2.61 -5.95 5.63
C ASN A 122 2.75 -7.05 4.57
N PRO A 123 2.64 -6.71 3.27
CA PRO A 123 2.71 -7.73 2.22
C PRO A 123 4.14 -8.24 1.97
N GLY A 124 5.16 -7.62 2.58
CA GLY A 124 6.55 -7.86 2.23
C GLY A 124 6.96 -7.09 0.99
N SER A 125 8.22 -7.24 0.58
CA SER A 125 8.74 -6.54 -0.59
C SER A 125 8.32 -7.23 -1.87
N ALA A 126 7.85 -6.46 -2.85
CA ALA A 126 7.53 -6.94 -4.19
C ALA A 126 8.61 -6.59 -5.21
N GLY A 127 9.63 -5.87 -4.80
CA GLY A 127 10.73 -5.44 -5.64
C GLY A 127 12.05 -6.08 -5.26
N PRO A 128 13.12 -5.58 -5.87
CA PRO A 128 14.47 -6.03 -5.54
C PRO A 128 14.89 -5.69 -4.11
#